data_4314fe1449f9c9ac46c0372312bfcb65
#
_entry.id   4314fe1449f9c9ac46c0372312bfcb65
#
_cell.length_a   1.000
_cell.length_b   1.000
_cell.length_c   1.000
_cell.angle_alpha   90.00
_cell.angle_beta   90.00
_cell.angle_gamma   90.00
#
_symmetry.space_group_name_H-M   'P 1'
#
loop_
_entity.id
_entity.type
_entity.pdbx_description
1 polymer ?
#
loop_
_entity_poly.entity_id
_entity_poly.type
_entity_poly.pdbx_seq_one_letter_code
_entity_poly.pdbx_strand_id
1 'polypeptide(L)'
;MRTLLRVLTGVAIAGPLMALLVVAGAWTREWWLADRSAPASAGPASPALVARGAYLARIANCAGCHSMRGGAPMAGGVPLGTPFGTLFSSNLTPEPDTGLGRWNADDFWRAMHHGRSRDGRLLYPAFPYTSYTAMTREDSDAIFAWLRQLSPVKQAAPDHQLGWPYRWQTALAVWRLMYFTPGDAPSHEEPGRDHTGAGTSDQATQARGRYLVQAVGHCAECHAPRNRLGALRDAAGLRGGWVGVEGWIAPSLADPHAAGLQDWPELEVRDWLRSGWSPRGAALGPMADVVAESLQHLTEADATAMAVYLRGLPREGSPKAEIKAAAPAQLDLGRRVYARYCADCHGDQGQGRRIDGQPAYPALAGNRTVTLDAPENVLQILAGGGYAPTTGMHPRPFGMPPLRQVLSEAEMAAVATVIRQSWGNQAPAVTEQEVLRLK
;
A
#
# COMPACT_ATOMS: atom_id res chain seq x y z
N MET A 1 -45.94 -32.40 -3.50
CA MET A 1 -46.19 -31.13 -4.21
C MET A 1 -46.50 -29.96 -3.26
N ARG A 2 -47.50 -30.07 -2.37
CA ARG A 2 -47.88 -28.98 -1.42
C ARG A 2 -46.76 -28.56 -0.44
N THR A 3 -45.98 -29.50 0.06
CA THR A 3 -44.87 -29.23 0.99
C THR A 3 -43.71 -28.49 0.30
N LEU A 4 -43.34 -28.89 -0.92
CA LEU A 4 -42.33 -28.26 -1.72
C LEU A 4 -42.73 -26.81 -2.08
N LEU A 5 -44.00 -26.58 -2.42
CA LEU A 5 -44.49 -25.24 -2.71
C LEU A 5 -44.44 -24.33 -1.47
N ARG A 6 -44.78 -24.83 -0.28
CA ARG A 6 -44.67 -24.07 1.00
C ARG A 6 -43.20 -23.72 1.33
N VAL A 7 -42.27 -24.63 1.11
CA VAL A 7 -40.82 -24.37 1.30
C VAL A 7 -40.33 -23.33 0.32
N LEU A 8 -40.64 -23.44 -0.96
CA LEU A 8 -40.28 -22.47 -1.99
C LEU A 8 -40.89 -21.09 -1.72
N THR A 9 -42.16 -21.02 -1.29
CA THR A 9 -42.82 -19.76 -0.92
C THR A 9 -42.16 -19.16 0.33
N GLY A 10 -41.85 -19.99 1.34
CA GLY A 10 -41.12 -19.53 2.54
C GLY A 10 -39.74 -18.94 2.21
N VAL A 11 -38.96 -19.59 1.35
CA VAL A 11 -37.64 -19.08 0.90
C VAL A 11 -37.81 -17.81 0.06
N ALA A 12 -38.85 -17.75 -0.80
CA ALA A 12 -39.10 -16.56 -1.64
C ALA A 12 -39.50 -15.31 -0.84
N ILE A 13 -40.05 -15.47 0.35
CA ILE A 13 -40.41 -14.36 1.25
C ILE A 13 -39.28 -14.06 2.23
N ALA A 14 -38.67 -15.09 2.83
CA ALA A 14 -37.63 -14.93 3.83
C ALA A 14 -36.35 -14.29 3.27
N GLY A 15 -35.95 -14.60 2.03
CA GLY A 15 -34.80 -14.04 1.39
C GLY A 15 -34.85 -12.51 1.22
N PRO A 16 -35.87 -11.96 0.55
CA PRO A 16 -36.05 -10.51 0.43
C PRO A 16 -36.21 -9.80 1.78
N LEU A 17 -36.94 -10.40 2.75
CA LEU A 17 -37.09 -9.82 4.08
C LEU A 17 -35.72 -9.72 4.80
N MET A 18 -34.93 -10.78 4.75
CA MET A 18 -33.55 -10.75 5.31
C MET A 18 -32.70 -9.69 4.64
N ALA A 19 -32.73 -9.57 3.31
CA ALA A 19 -32.02 -8.55 2.58
C ALA A 19 -32.44 -7.12 3.01
N LEU A 20 -33.75 -6.88 3.19
CA LEU A 20 -34.27 -5.62 3.69
C LEU A 20 -33.80 -5.32 5.12
N LEU A 21 -33.79 -6.31 6.01
CA LEU A 21 -33.27 -6.16 7.36
C LEU A 21 -31.78 -5.83 7.39
N VAL A 22 -30.97 -6.47 6.55
CA VAL A 22 -29.53 -6.16 6.41
C VAL A 22 -29.33 -4.75 5.91
N VAL A 23 -30.05 -4.32 4.89
CA VAL A 23 -29.96 -2.95 4.35
C VAL A 23 -30.42 -1.93 5.40
N ALA A 24 -31.54 -2.18 6.08
CA ALA A 24 -32.03 -1.29 7.15
C ALA A 24 -30.99 -1.19 8.29
N GLY A 25 -30.44 -2.31 8.72
CA GLY A 25 -29.37 -2.36 9.74
C GLY A 25 -28.13 -1.61 9.33
N ALA A 26 -27.71 -1.74 8.05
CA ALA A 26 -26.55 -1.00 7.51
C ALA A 26 -26.79 0.51 7.58
N TRP A 27 -27.93 1.00 7.10
CA TRP A 27 -28.24 2.44 7.12
C TRP A 27 -28.49 2.99 8.54
N THR A 28 -29.12 2.21 9.44
CA THR A 28 -29.26 2.59 10.86
C THR A 28 -27.88 2.76 11.51
N ARG A 29 -26.95 1.85 11.24
CA ARG A 29 -25.58 1.96 11.73
C ARG A 29 -24.86 3.19 11.16
N GLU A 30 -25.01 3.45 9.86
CA GLU A 30 -24.40 4.64 9.24
C GLU A 30 -25.00 5.93 9.80
N TRP A 31 -26.31 5.96 10.06
CA TRP A 31 -26.96 7.10 10.71
C TRP A 31 -26.41 7.33 12.12
N TRP A 32 -26.30 6.26 12.92
CA TRP A 32 -25.73 6.34 14.27
C TRP A 32 -24.27 6.77 14.27
N LEU A 33 -23.46 6.32 13.30
CA LEU A 33 -22.07 6.77 13.14
C LEU A 33 -21.98 8.24 12.71
N ALA A 34 -22.94 8.74 11.94
CA ALA A 34 -22.98 10.14 11.52
C ALA A 34 -23.29 11.11 12.67
N ASP A 35 -24.06 10.64 13.67
CA ASP A 35 -24.45 11.42 14.85
C ASP A 35 -23.32 11.50 15.91
N ARG A 36 -22.26 10.71 15.77
CA ARG A 36 -21.13 10.79 16.69
C ARG A 36 -20.39 12.11 16.53
N SER A 37 -20.33 12.85 17.62
CA SER A 37 -19.57 14.10 17.68
C SER A 37 -18.10 13.84 17.40
N ALA A 38 -17.51 14.68 16.53
CA ALA A 38 -16.06 14.70 16.39
C ALA A 38 -15.43 15.15 17.73
N PRO A 39 -14.28 14.61 18.12
CA PRO A 39 -13.52 15.14 19.25
C PRO A 39 -13.22 16.63 19.07
N ALA A 40 -12.95 17.34 20.14
CA ALA A 40 -12.62 18.77 20.06
C ALA A 40 -11.46 19.00 19.07
N SER A 41 -11.61 20.01 18.21
CA SER A 41 -10.57 20.40 17.26
C SER A 41 -9.32 20.91 18.00
N ALA A 42 -8.14 20.74 17.37
CA ALA A 42 -6.86 21.25 17.86
C ALA A 42 -6.78 22.79 17.95
N GLY A 43 -7.85 23.49 17.55
CA GLY A 43 -7.91 24.96 17.58
C GLY A 43 -7.44 25.62 16.30
N PRO A 44 -7.15 26.94 16.31
CA PRO A 44 -6.76 27.69 15.13
C PRO A 44 -5.40 27.22 14.57
N ALA A 45 -5.26 27.27 13.26
CA ALA A 45 -4.03 26.84 12.57
C ALA A 45 -2.83 27.70 12.99
N SER A 46 -1.88 27.09 13.68
CA SER A 46 -0.56 27.67 13.98
C SER A 46 0.46 27.25 12.90
N PRO A 47 1.56 27.99 12.72
CA PRO A 47 2.63 27.59 11.81
C PRO A 47 3.18 26.18 12.11
N ALA A 48 3.29 25.81 13.39
CA ALA A 48 3.73 24.49 13.82
C ALA A 48 2.72 23.40 13.42
N LEU A 49 1.42 23.66 13.58
CA LEU A 49 0.36 22.71 13.15
C LEU A 49 0.39 22.50 11.64
N VAL A 50 0.55 23.57 10.87
CA VAL A 50 0.66 23.52 9.40
C VAL A 50 1.89 22.72 8.96
N ALA A 51 3.06 22.96 9.59
CA ALA A 51 4.27 22.23 9.30
C ALA A 51 4.14 20.72 9.62
N ARG A 52 3.50 20.38 10.76
CA ARG A 52 3.17 18.99 11.11
C ARG A 52 2.24 18.38 10.04
N GLY A 53 1.22 19.09 9.61
CA GLY A 53 0.29 18.63 8.58
C GLY A 53 0.96 18.39 7.23
N ALA A 54 1.87 19.27 6.81
CA ALA A 54 2.66 19.09 5.60
C ALA A 54 3.51 17.82 5.65
N TYR A 55 4.15 17.56 6.80
CA TYR A 55 4.92 16.34 7.03
C TYR A 55 4.03 15.09 6.97
N LEU A 56 2.92 15.07 7.73
CA LEU A 56 2.02 13.92 7.79
C LEU A 56 1.36 13.63 6.44
N ALA A 57 0.89 14.65 5.71
CA ALA A 57 0.32 14.48 4.37
C ALA A 57 1.32 13.88 3.38
N ARG A 58 2.62 14.20 3.54
CA ARG A 58 3.69 13.62 2.74
C ARG A 58 3.93 12.15 3.13
N ILE A 59 4.02 11.84 4.41
CA ILE A 59 4.20 10.46 4.88
C ILE A 59 2.98 9.57 4.58
N ALA A 60 1.78 10.12 4.63
CA ALA A 60 0.55 9.47 4.20
C ALA A 60 0.41 9.35 2.68
N ASN A 61 1.42 9.80 1.91
CA ASN A 61 1.44 9.76 0.45
C ASN A 61 0.16 10.31 -0.23
N CYS A 62 -0.41 11.39 0.33
CA CYS A 62 -1.63 11.98 -0.23
C CYS A 62 -1.44 12.40 -1.70
N ALA A 63 -0.27 12.92 -2.04
CA ALA A 63 0.06 13.35 -3.40
C ALA A 63 0.03 12.20 -4.40
N GLY A 64 0.47 11.00 -4.04
CA GLY A 64 0.51 9.84 -4.93
C GLY A 64 -0.85 9.48 -5.52
N CYS A 65 -1.94 9.71 -4.76
CA CYS A 65 -3.31 9.52 -5.25
C CYS A 65 -3.98 10.81 -5.69
N HIS A 66 -3.60 11.98 -5.16
CA HIS A 66 -4.32 13.24 -5.39
C HIS A 66 -3.60 14.24 -6.30
N SER A 67 -2.50 13.83 -6.96
CA SER A 67 -1.77 14.66 -7.92
C SER A 67 -1.55 13.89 -9.22
N MET A 68 -2.14 14.32 -10.31
CA MET A 68 -1.87 13.75 -11.64
C MET A 68 -0.45 14.12 -12.09
N ARG A 69 0.24 13.21 -12.77
CA ARG A 69 1.53 13.54 -13.41
C ARG A 69 1.36 14.72 -14.37
N GLY A 70 2.15 15.76 -14.16
CA GLY A 70 2.07 16.99 -14.95
C GLY A 70 0.86 17.87 -14.68
N GLY A 71 -0.01 17.47 -13.74
CA GLY A 71 -1.14 18.26 -13.26
C GLY A 71 -0.82 19.14 -12.06
N ALA A 72 -1.81 19.90 -11.61
CA ALA A 72 -1.69 20.70 -10.40
C ALA A 72 -1.64 19.78 -9.15
N PRO A 73 -0.74 20.06 -8.19
CA PRO A 73 -0.64 19.28 -6.97
C PRO A 73 -1.95 19.26 -6.19
N MET A 74 -2.31 18.09 -5.65
CA MET A 74 -3.52 17.86 -4.84
C MET A 74 -4.86 18.17 -5.53
N ALA A 75 -4.88 18.42 -6.84
CA ALA A 75 -6.10 18.74 -7.58
C ALA A 75 -6.95 17.48 -7.92
N GLY A 76 -6.48 16.28 -7.63
CA GLY A 76 -7.23 15.04 -7.84
C GLY A 76 -7.33 14.61 -9.31
N GLY A 77 -8.35 13.80 -9.60
CA GLY A 77 -8.61 13.29 -10.95
C GLY A 77 -7.80 12.06 -11.34
N VAL A 78 -6.96 11.54 -10.44
CA VAL A 78 -6.13 10.36 -10.69
C VAL A 78 -7.02 9.11 -10.77
N PRO A 79 -6.95 8.32 -11.87
CA PRO A 79 -7.68 7.07 -11.99
C PRO A 79 -7.05 5.98 -11.12
N LEU A 80 -7.86 5.35 -10.28
CA LEU A 80 -7.49 4.25 -9.40
C LEU A 80 -8.22 2.99 -9.87
N GLY A 81 -7.51 2.12 -10.57
CA GLY A 81 -8.03 0.84 -11.05
C GLY A 81 -8.29 -0.13 -9.91
N THR A 82 -9.48 -0.74 -9.89
CA THR A 82 -9.85 -1.79 -8.93
C THR A 82 -10.52 -2.96 -9.67
N PRO A 83 -10.65 -4.14 -9.06
CA PRO A 83 -11.43 -5.24 -9.63
C PRO A 83 -12.93 -4.90 -9.83
N PHE A 84 -13.41 -3.80 -9.26
CA PHE A 84 -14.82 -3.36 -9.29
C PHE A 84 -15.06 -2.24 -10.30
N GLY A 85 -14.01 -1.73 -10.93
CA GLY A 85 -14.01 -0.61 -11.86
C GLY A 85 -13.03 0.49 -11.45
N THR A 86 -13.09 1.64 -12.10
CA THR A 86 -12.18 2.76 -11.86
C THR A 86 -12.81 3.79 -10.93
N LEU A 87 -12.09 4.14 -9.88
CA LEU A 87 -12.35 5.27 -9.01
C LEU A 87 -11.48 6.45 -9.42
N PHE A 88 -11.92 7.66 -9.13
CA PHE A 88 -11.13 8.86 -9.37
C PHE A 88 -10.93 9.61 -8.05
N SER A 89 -9.70 10.06 -7.80
CA SER A 89 -9.40 10.80 -6.59
C SER A 89 -10.00 12.20 -6.58
N SER A 90 -10.40 12.69 -5.42
CA SER A 90 -11.00 14.02 -5.24
C SER A 90 -9.94 15.11 -5.23
N ASN A 91 -10.38 16.33 -5.53
CA ASN A 91 -9.61 17.57 -5.37
C ASN A 91 -9.49 17.91 -3.87
N LEU A 92 -8.27 17.98 -3.35
CA LEU A 92 -7.98 18.32 -1.96
C LEU A 92 -7.56 19.80 -1.78
N THR A 93 -7.50 20.58 -2.86
CA THR A 93 -7.19 22.03 -2.75
C THR A 93 -8.34 22.78 -2.09
N PRO A 94 -8.09 23.97 -1.51
CA PRO A 94 -9.12 24.79 -0.86
C PRO A 94 -10.05 25.52 -1.85
N GLU A 95 -10.27 24.95 -3.03
CA GLU A 95 -11.21 25.46 -4.01
C GLU A 95 -12.66 25.19 -3.54
N PRO A 96 -13.57 26.17 -3.56
CA PRO A 96 -14.86 26.05 -2.88
C PRO A 96 -15.88 25.14 -3.58
N ASP A 97 -15.80 24.99 -4.91
CA ASP A 97 -16.82 24.26 -5.67
C ASP A 97 -16.44 22.78 -5.91
N THR A 98 -15.17 22.52 -6.19
CA THR A 98 -14.68 21.18 -6.57
C THR A 98 -13.73 20.57 -5.57
N GLY A 99 -13.25 21.34 -4.56
CA GLY A 99 -12.27 20.93 -3.56
C GLY A 99 -12.81 21.02 -2.13
N LEU A 100 -11.89 21.25 -1.19
CA LEU A 100 -12.18 21.29 0.24
C LEU A 100 -12.53 22.71 0.75
N GLY A 101 -12.72 23.71 -0.13
CA GLY A 101 -12.89 25.11 0.27
C GLY A 101 -14.05 25.37 1.22
N ARG A 102 -15.13 24.59 1.13
CA ARG A 102 -16.31 24.70 2.01
C ARG A 102 -16.29 23.73 3.19
N TRP A 103 -15.23 22.93 3.36
CA TRP A 103 -15.11 21.98 4.45
C TRP A 103 -14.56 22.67 5.70
N ASN A 104 -14.97 22.16 6.85
CA ASN A 104 -14.37 22.47 8.15
C ASN A 104 -13.55 21.27 8.67
N ALA A 105 -12.89 21.41 9.81
CA ALA A 105 -12.07 20.37 10.40
C ALA A 105 -12.87 19.11 10.76
N ASP A 106 -14.13 19.27 11.17
CA ASP A 106 -15.01 18.14 11.50
C ASP A 106 -15.45 17.37 10.24
N ASP A 107 -15.68 18.05 9.14
CA ASP A 107 -15.96 17.40 7.85
C ASP A 107 -14.77 16.55 7.40
N PHE A 108 -13.57 17.12 7.51
CA PHE A 108 -12.34 16.41 7.14
C PHE A 108 -12.07 15.22 8.09
N TRP A 109 -12.24 15.41 9.39
CA TRP A 109 -12.16 14.32 10.36
C TRP A 109 -13.13 13.18 10.04
N ARG A 110 -14.40 13.51 9.75
CA ARG A 110 -15.39 12.49 9.37
C ARG A 110 -15.00 11.73 8.10
N ALA A 111 -14.40 12.42 7.14
CA ALA A 111 -13.89 11.74 5.95
C ALA A 111 -12.74 10.78 6.28
N MET A 112 -11.76 11.22 7.05
CA MET A 112 -10.59 10.42 7.43
C MET A 112 -10.97 9.27 8.36
N HIS A 113 -11.75 9.55 9.40
CA HIS A 113 -12.02 8.60 10.49
C HIS A 113 -13.22 7.70 10.20
N HIS A 114 -14.25 8.23 9.56
CA HIS A 114 -15.49 7.50 9.29
C HIS A 114 -15.72 7.19 7.82
N GLY A 115 -14.85 7.63 6.89
CA GLY A 115 -15.07 7.44 5.45
C GLY A 115 -16.36 8.08 4.96
N ARG A 116 -16.71 9.26 5.46
CA ARG A 116 -17.94 9.98 5.12
C ARG A 116 -17.64 11.40 4.64
N SER A 117 -18.06 11.71 3.43
CA SER A 117 -17.93 13.04 2.85
C SER A 117 -18.82 14.08 3.55
N ARG A 118 -18.52 15.37 3.37
CA ARG A 118 -19.30 16.50 3.92
C ARG A 118 -20.78 16.47 3.54
N ASP A 119 -21.10 16.01 2.33
CA ASP A 119 -22.48 15.83 1.84
C ASP A 119 -23.20 14.59 2.38
N GLY A 120 -22.55 13.84 3.30
CA GLY A 120 -23.09 12.62 3.90
C GLY A 120 -22.86 11.35 3.11
N ARG A 121 -22.34 11.45 1.90
CA ARG A 121 -22.01 10.31 1.02
C ARG A 121 -20.92 9.44 1.65
N LEU A 122 -21.06 8.12 1.54
CA LEU A 122 -20.02 7.18 1.97
C LEU A 122 -18.88 7.15 0.96
N LEU A 123 -17.65 7.14 1.44
CA LEU A 123 -16.44 7.06 0.62
C LEU A 123 -16.06 5.60 0.38
N TYR A 124 -15.55 5.31 -0.81
CA TYR A 124 -15.07 3.98 -1.16
C TYR A 124 -13.75 3.68 -0.45
N PRO A 125 -13.50 2.41 -0.06
CA PRO A 125 -12.32 2.02 0.72
C PRO A 125 -11.01 1.96 -0.09
N ALA A 126 -10.99 2.45 -1.33
CA ALA A 126 -9.77 2.84 -2.01
C ALA A 126 -9.16 4.12 -1.42
N PHE A 127 -9.97 4.96 -0.79
CA PHE A 127 -9.51 5.92 0.20
C PHE A 127 -9.33 5.18 1.52
N PRO A 128 -8.11 5.11 2.08
CA PRO A 128 -7.77 4.19 3.16
C PRO A 128 -8.28 4.63 4.55
N TYR A 129 -9.56 5.04 4.63
CA TYR A 129 -10.18 5.39 5.90
C TYR A 129 -10.23 4.22 6.88
N THR A 130 -10.15 2.99 6.38
CA THR A 130 -10.00 1.78 7.19
C THR A 130 -8.72 1.76 8.02
N SER A 131 -7.68 2.44 7.56
CA SER A 131 -6.44 2.69 8.29
C SER A 131 -6.49 4.04 9.02
N TYR A 132 -6.93 5.10 8.34
CA TYR A 132 -7.00 6.46 8.90
C TYR A 132 -7.96 6.59 10.09
N THR A 133 -8.89 5.65 10.28
CA THR A 133 -9.75 5.59 11.47
C THR A 133 -8.95 5.48 12.79
N ALA A 134 -7.68 5.06 12.73
CA ALA A 134 -6.76 5.05 13.86
C ALA A 134 -5.90 6.33 13.97
N MET A 135 -6.07 7.31 13.07
CA MET A 135 -5.37 8.59 13.15
C MET A 135 -5.92 9.45 14.27
N THR A 136 -5.07 10.19 14.97
CA THR A 136 -5.51 11.13 16.00
C THR A 136 -6.25 12.32 15.39
N ARG A 137 -7.15 12.92 16.16
CA ARG A 137 -7.84 14.15 15.74
C ARG A 137 -6.86 15.28 15.44
N GLU A 138 -5.84 15.42 16.26
CA GLU A 138 -4.81 16.45 16.11
C GLU A 138 -4.05 16.32 14.80
N ASP A 139 -3.68 15.09 14.40
CA ASP A 139 -2.98 14.83 13.15
C ASP A 139 -3.89 15.05 11.92
N SER A 140 -5.16 14.69 12.02
CA SER A 140 -6.15 15.03 11.00
C SER A 140 -6.32 16.55 10.83
N ASP A 141 -6.44 17.28 11.93
CA ASP A 141 -6.55 18.75 11.92
C ASP A 141 -5.28 19.41 11.37
N ALA A 142 -4.11 18.85 11.68
CA ALA A 142 -2.83 19.32 11.14
C ALA A 142 -2.79 19.17 9.61
N ILE A 143 -3.16 17.99 9.08
CA ILE A 143 -3.24 17.75 7.64
C ILE A 143 -4.23 18.73 6.99
N PHE A 144 -5.41 18.90 7.57
CA PHE A 144 -6.41 19.82 7.06
C PHE A 144 -5.92 21.27 7.07
N ALA A 145 -5.27 21.71 8.15
CA ALA A 145 -4.69 23.04 8.26
C ALA A 145 -3.66 23.32 7.15
N TRP A 146 -2.83 22.31 6.80
CA TRP A 146 -1.90 22.41 5.70
C TRP A 146 -2.61 22.47 4.33
N LEU A 147 -3.60 21.60 4.08
CA LEU A 147 -4.36 21.57 2.83
C LEU A 147 -5.05 22.94 2.55
N ARG A 148 -5.47 23.62 3.60
CA ARG A 148 -6.05 24.97 3.52
C ARG A 148 -5.06 26.07 3.09
N GLN A 149 -3.74 25.82 3.13
CA GLN A 149 -2.71 26.75 2.67
C GLN A 149 -2.37 26.58 1.18
N LEU A 150 -2.86 25.52 0.55
CA LEU A 150 -2.57 25.26 -0.86
C LEU A 150 -3.25 26.29 -1.76
N SER A 151 -2.71 26.49 -2.96
CA SER A 151 -3.37 27.29 -3.99
C SER A 151 -4.66 26.61 -4.45
N PRO A 152 -5.82 27.31 -4.47
CA PRO A 152 -7.06 26.71 -4.94
C PRO A 152 -6.98 26.40 -6.45
N VAL A 153 -7.40 25.23 -6.85
CA VAL A 153 -7.43 24.77 -8.25
C VAL A 153 -8.85 24.29 -8.57
N LYS A 154 -9.51 24.92 -9.52
CA LYS A 154 -10.85 24.52 -9.95
C LYS A 154 -10.76 23.33 -10.89
N GLN A 155 -10.89 22.12 -10.33
CA GLN A 155 -10.85 20.86 -11.06
C GLN A 155 -11.86 19.89 -10.45
N ALA A 156 -12.91 19.56 -11.19
CA ALA A 156 -13.86 18.53 -10.82
C ALA A 156 -13.24 17.15 -11.10
N ALA A 157 -13.32 16.24 -10.15
CA ALA A 157 -12.97 14.85 -10.39
C ALA A 157 -14.01 14.20 -11.32
N PRO A 158 -13.59 13.32 -12.25
CA PRO A 158 -14.54 12.54 -13.05
C PRO A 158 -15.41 11.64 -12.16
N ASP A 159 -16.59 11.27 -12.66
CA ASP A 159 -17.45 10.30 -11.99
C ASP A 159 -16.80 8.92 -11.93
N HIS A 160 -17.01 8.21 -10.82
CA HIS A 160 -16.51 6.84 -10.67
C HIS A 160 -17.15 5.90 -11.70
N GLN A 161 -16.33 5.06 -12.31
CA GLN A 161 -16.72 4.07 -13.32
C GLN A 161 -16.77 2.68 -12.69
N LEU A 162 -17.75 2.44 -11.83
CA LEU A 162 -17.92 1.18 -11.10
C LEU A 162 -19.01 0.32 -11.73
N GLY A 163 -18.77 -1.00 -11.77
CA GLY A 163 -19.75 -1.98 -12.17
C GLY A 163 -20.94 -2.10 -11.18
N TRP A 164 -22.05 -2.64 -11.65
CA TRP A 164 -23.17 -3.01 -10.77
C TRP A 164 -22.75 -4.20 -9.88
N PRO A 165 -23.10 -4.21 -8.56
CA PRO A 165 -23.87 -3.22 -7.76
C PRO A 165 -22.96 -2.19 -7.05
N TYR A 166 -21.65 -2.18 -7.27
CA TYR A 166 -20.65 -1.42 -6.50
C TYR A 166 -20.82 0.10 -6.60
N ARG A 167 -21.47 0.61 -7.63
CA ARG A 167 -21.79 2.03 -7.78
C ARG A 167 -22.85 2.57 -6.80
N TRP A 168 -23.54 1.69 -6.05
CA TRP A 168 -24.62 2.09 -5.17
C TRP A 168 -24.16 2.29 -3.72
N GLN A 169 -24.56 3.42 -3.13
CA GLN A 169 -24.27 3.74 -1.73
C GLN A 169 -24.81 2.66 -0.77
N THR A 170 -25.94 2.02 -1.10
CA THR A 170 -26.50 0.92 -0.30
C THR A 170 -25.58 -0.31 -0.30
N ALA A 171 -25.00 -0.67 -1.44
CA ALA A 171 -24.04 -1.77 -1.48
C ALA A 171 -22.79 -1.44 -0.65
N LEU A 172 -22.33 -0.19 -0.70
CA LEU A 172 -21.22 0.28 0.12
C LEU A 172 -21.57 0.31 1.62
N ALA A 173 -22.80 0.71 1.99
CA ALA A 173 -23.26 0.66 3.39
C ALA A 173 -23.26 -0.77 3.93
N VAL A 174 -23.74 -1.75 3.15
CA VAL A 174 -23.68 -3.17 3.50
C VAL A 174 -22.24 -3.67 3.61
N TRP A 175 -21.36 -3.30 2.66
CA TRP A 175 -19.94 -3.64 2.75
C TRP A 175 -19.32 -3.11 4.05
N ARG A 176 -19.60 -1.86 4.40
CA ARG A 176 -19.11 -1.22 5.63
C ARG A 176 -19.66 -1.88 6.89
N LEU A 177 -20.93 -2.32 6.88
CA LEU A 177 -21.50 -3.10 8.00
C LEU A 177 -20.69 -4.38 8.27
N MET A 178 -20.21 -5.04 7.22
CA MET A 178 -19.48 -6.31 7.32
C MET A 178 -17.98 -6.14 7.63
N TYR A 179 -17.35 -5.08 7.16
CA TYR A 179 -15.87 -5.00 7.09
C TYR A 179 -15.27 -3.73 7.67
N PHE A 180 -16.05 -2.76 8.07
CA PHE A 180 -15.52 -1.54 8.65
C PHE A 180 -16.03 -1.33 10.08
N THR A 181 -15.09 -1.22 10.99
CA THR A 181 -15.36 -0.75 12.36
C THR A 181 -14.50 0.49 12.58
N PRO A 182 -15.12 1.65 12.89
CA PRO A 182 -14.35 2.82 13.27
C PRO A 182 -13.46 2.48 14.46
N GLY A 183 -12.18 2.82 14.36
CA GLY A 183 -11.25 2.71 15.47
C GLY A 183 -11.59 3.73 16.56
N ASP A 184 -11.26 3.43 17.79
CA ASP A 184 -11.14 4.46 18.78
C ASP A 184 -9.88 5.27 18.44
N ALA A 185 -10.02 6.59 18.26
CA ALA A 185 -8.85 7.43 18.11
C ALA A 185 -7.95 7.16 19.35
N PRO A 186 -6.63 6.90 19.15
CA PRO A 186 -5.75 6.72 20.30
C PRO A 186 -5.99 7.89 21.25
N SER A 187 -6.34 7.60 22.49
CA SER A 187 -6.37 8.61 23.56
C SER A 187 -5.03 9.33 23.52
N HIS A 188 -5.04 10.66 23.69
CA HIS A 188 -3.90 11.57 23.59
C HIS A 188 -2.72 11.21 24.52
N GLU A 189 -2.14 10.04 24.34
CA GLU A 189 -0.83 9.72 24.86
C GLU A 189 0.17 10.04 23.75
N GLU A 190 0.59 11.33 23.70
CA GLU A 190 1.80 11.67 22.98
C GLU A 190 2.93 10.77 23.48
N PRO A 191 3.64 10.06 22.59
CA PRO A 191 4.92 9.49 22.97
C PRO A 191 5.88 10.66 23.22
N GLY A 192 6.02 11.09 24.49
CA GLY A 192 6.93 12.16 24.88
C GLY A 192 6.39 13.20 25.85
N ARG A 193 5.10 13.18 26.24
CA ARG A 193 4.63 13.92 27.41
C ARG A 193 4.58 13.00 28.61
N ASP A 194 5.45 13.30 29.58
CA ASP A 194 5.47 12.72 30.92
C ASP A 194 4.06 12.64 31.53
N HIS A 195 3.48 11.45 31.46
CA HIS A 195 2.51 11.04 32.46
C HIS A 195 3.15 9.87 33.18
N THR A 196 3.52 10.11 34.42
CA THR A 196 4.01 9.27 35.49
C THR A 196 3.53 7.80 35.46
N GLY A 197 3.83 7.09 34.38
CA GLY A 197 3.60 5.67 34.21
C GLY A 197 4.72 5.15 33.29
N ALA A 198 5.73 4.53 33.90
CA ALA A 198 6.99 4.08 33.35
C ALA A 198 6.87 3.16 32.11
N GLY A 199 6.54 3.74 30.95
CA GLY A 199 6.85 3.16 29.66
C GLY A 199 8.32 3.39 29.33
N THR A 200 9.07 2.34 29.03
CA THR A 200 10.46 2.49 28.58
C THR A 200 10.51 3.27 27.25
N SER A 201 11.62 3.95 26.94
CA SER A 201 11.85 4.63 25.65
C SER A 201 11.51 3.72 24.45
N ASP A 202 11.72 2.42 24.60
CA ASP A 202 11.49 1.40 23.58
C ASP A 202 10.00 1.17 23.31
N GLN A 203 9.14 1.23 24.33
CA GLN A 203 7.68 1.10 24.18
C GLN A 203 7.09 2.31 23.43
N ALA A 204 7.55 3.52 23.74
CA ALA A 204 7.13 4.73 23.05
C ALA A 204 7.55 4.70 21.57
N THR A 205 8.77 4.26 21.28
CA THR A 205 9.29 4.09 19.91
C THR A 205 8.47 3.06 19.14
N GLN A 206 8.14 1.93 19.75
CA GLN A 206 7.32 0.88 19.15
C GLN A 206 5.88 1.36 18.90
N ALA A 207 5.28 2.09 19.82
CA ALA A 207 3.94 2.67 19.68
C ALA A 207 3.91 3.70 18.52
N ARG A 208 4.92 4.57 18.43
CA ARG A 208 5.08 5.52 17.33
C ARG A 208 5.22 4.80 15.99
N GLY A 209 6.06 3.77 15.93
CA GLY A 209 6.24 2.96 14.72
C GLY A 209 4.94 2.28 14.29
N ARG A 210 4.19 1.70 15.23
CA ARG A 210 2.86 1.12 14.98
C ARG A 210 1.91 2.16 14.37
N TYR A 211 1.82 3.33 14.96
CA TYR A 211 0.98 4.41 14.51
C TYR A 211 1.32 4.84 13.07
N LEU A 212 2.60 5.03 12.78
CA LEU A 212 3.06 5.40 11.45
C LEU A 212 2.78 4.31 10.41
N VAL A 213 2.99 3.04 10.75
CA VAL A 213 2.79 1.93 9.80
C VAL A 213 1.30 1.63 9.59
N GLN A 214 0.50 1.58 10.65
CA GLN A 214 -0.89 1.11 10.57
C GLN A 214 -1.88 2.23 10.24
N ALA A 215 -1.69 3.43 10.80
CA ALA A 215 -2.59 4.55 10.59
C ALA A 215 -2.11 5.48 9.47
N VAL A 216 -1.00 6.19 9.67
CA VAL A 216 -0.56 7.26 8.75
C VAL A 216 -0.11 6.72 7.40
N GLY A 217 0.82 5.77 7.41
CA GLY A 217 1.41 5.17 6.20
C GLY A 217 0.55 4.08 5.56
N HIS A 218 -0.54 3.65 6.21
CA HIS A 218 -1.52 2.66 5.72
C HIS A 218 -0.90 1.48 4.95
N CYS A 219 0.24 0.96 5.42
CA CYS A 219 1.04 -0.06 4.74
C CYS A 219 0.23 -1.33 4.41
N ALA A 220 -0.80 -1.62 5.22
CA ALA A 220 -1.72 -2.73 5.00
C ALA A 220 -2.48 -2.66 3.68
N GLU A 221 -2.66 -1.47 3.09
CA GLU A 221 -3.38 -1.33 1.82
C GLU A 221 -2.71 -2.11 0.67
N CYS A 222 -1.39 -2.28 0.75
CA CYS A 222 -0.62 -3.11 -0.16
C CYS A 222 -0.14 -4.41 0.50
N HIS A 223 0.33 -4.33 1.74
CA HIS A 223 1.00 -5.44 2.44
C HIS A 223 0.05 -6.35 3.24
N ALA A 224 -1.27 -6.22 3.10
CA ALA A 224 -2.22 -7.18 3.67
C ALA A 224 -3.10 -7.82 2.59
N PRO A 225 -3.48 -9.10 2.77
CA PRO A 225 -4.33 -9.79 1.81
C PRO A 225 -5.75 -9.22 1.83
N ARG A 226 -6.42 -9.26 0.67
CA ARG A 226 -7.82 -8.86 0.51
C ARG A 226 -8.72 -10.05 0.25
N ASN A 227 -9.96 -9.95 0.69
CA ASN A 227 -10.99 -10.90 0.29
C ASN A 227 -11.57 -10.55 -1.10
N ARG A 228 -12.49 -11.39 -1.60
CA ARG A 228 -13.12 -11.18 -2.93
C ARG A 228 -13.97 -9.91 -3.03
N LEU A 229 -14.33 -9.29 -1.90
CA LEU A 229 -15.04 -8.02 -1.83
C LEU A 229 -14.13 -6.83 -1.55
N GLY A 230 -12.81 -7.03 -1.66
CA GLY A 230 -11.80 -5.98 -1.54
C GLY A 230 -11.46 -5.58 -0.09
N ALA A 231 -12.08 -6.18 0.91
CA ALA A 231 -11.78 -5.86 2.30
C ALA A 231 -10.45 -6.48 2.75
N LEU A 232 -9.67 -5.72 3.51
CA LEU A 232 -8.43 -6.19 4.11
C LEU A 232 -8.70 -7.34 5.09
N ARG A 233 -7.82 -8.33 5.04
CA ARG A 233 -7.75 -9.40 6.03
C ARG A 233 -6.50 -9.23 6.85
N ASP A 234 -6.63 -9.21 8.17
CA ASP A 234 -5.49 -9.11 9.07
C ASP A 234 -4.53 -7.96 8.71
N ALA A 235 -5.06 -6.73 8.69
CA ALA A 235 -4.28 -5.55 8.35
C ALA A 235 -3.03 -5.38 9.23
N ALA A 236 -3.10 -5.78 10.50
CA ALA A 236 -1.98 -5.66 11.44
C ALA A 236 -0.86 -6.66 11.16
N GLY A 237 -1.16 -7.82 10.57
CA GLY A 237 -0.19 -8.87 10.30
C GLY A 237 0.71 -8.60 9.11
N LEU A 238 0.35 -7.70 8.21
CA LEU A 238 1.13 -7.30 7.02
C LEU A 238 1.66 -8.50 6.21
N ARG A 239 0.77 -9.47 5.94
CA ARG A 239 1.12 -10.79 5.36
C ARG A 239 1.26 -10.79 3.84
N GLY A 240 1.38 -9.61 3.23
CA GLY A 240 1.49 -9.45 1.78
C GLY A 240 0.15 -9.46 1.05
N GLY A 241 0.16 -8.98 -0.18
CA GLY A 241 -1.05 -8.88 -0.98
C GLY A 241 -0.78 -8.50 -2.44
N TRP A 242 -1.83 -8.60 -3.25
CA TRP A 242 -1.83 -8.07 -4.60
C TRP A 242 -2.02 -6.56 -4.61
N VAL A 243 -1.19 -5.86 -5.37
CA VAL A 243 -1.23 -4.40 -5.51
C VAL A 243 -1.90 -4.02 -6.82
N GLY A 244 -3.07 -3.41 -6.70
CA GLY A 244 -3.81 -2.91 -7.86
C GLY A 244 -4.19 -3.98 -8.87
N VAL A 245 -4.42 -3.54 -10.11
CA VAL A 245 -4.75 -4.40 -11.26
C VAL A 245 -3.53 -4.72 -12.12
N GLU A 246 -2.38 -4.16 -11.78
CA GLU A 246 -1.15 -4.23 -12.59
C GLU A 246 -0.33 -5.50 -12.34
N GLY A 247 -0.76 -6.37 -11.43
CA GLY A 247 -0.12 -7.66 -11.20
C GLY A 247 1.16 -7.61 -10.36
N TRP A 248 1.35 -6.57 -9.53
CA TRP A 248 2.42 -6.53 -8.55
C TRP A 248 2.02 -7.24 -7.26
N ILE A 249 3.00 -7.79 -6.56
CA ILE A 249 2.83 -8.40 -5.23
C ILE A 249 3.64 -7.61 -4.21
N ALA A 250 2.95 -7.07 -3.19
CA ALA A 250 3.62 -6.60 -1.99
C ALA A 250 3.98 -7.81 -1.12
N PRO A 251 5.26 -8.03 -0.80
CA PRO A 251 5.67 -9.19 -0.01
C PRO A 251 5.12 -9.09 1.42
N SER A 252 4.96 -10.24 2.08
CA SER A 252 4.73 -10.27 3.51
C SER A 252 5.91 -9.64 4.24
N LEU A 253 5.62 -8.73 5.17
CA LEU A 253 6.64 -8.11 6.03
C LEU A 253 6.93 -8.97 7.27
N ALA A 254 6.04 -9.92 7.59
CA ALA A 254 6.13 -10.83 8.73
C ALA A 254 6.73 -12.20 8.39
N ASP A 255 6.74 -12.61 7.11
CA ASP A 255 7.25 -13.90 6.67
C ASP A 255 8.77 -13.84 6.43
N PRO A 256 9.57 -14.65 7.14
CA PRO A 256 11.03 -14.71 6.96
C PRO A 256 11.45 -15.17 5.55
N HIS A 257 10.58 -15.88 4.82
CA HIS A 257 10.83 -16.32 3.44
C HIS A 257 10.44 -15.28 2.39
N ALA A 258 9.65 -14.25 2.78
CA ALA A 258 9.32 -13.11 1.93
C ALA A 258 10.24 -11.91 2.21
N ALA A 259 9.75 -10.79 2.75
CA ALA A 259 10.61 -9.66 3.09
C ALA A 259 11.57 -9.99 4.23
N GLY A 260 11.11 -10.74 5.25
CA GLY A 260 11.94 -11.24 6.35
C GLY A 260 12.59 -10.14 7.19
N LEU A 261 11.87 -9.03 7.43
CA LEU A 261 12.41 -7.84 8.09
C LEU A 261 12.92 -8.10 9.51
N GLN A 262 12.42 -9.15 10.19
CA GLN A 262 12.86 -9.56 11.52
C GLN A 262 14.34 -9.98 11.57
N ASP A 263 14.90 -10.39 10.42
CA ASP A 263 16.29 -10.84 10.28
C ASP A 263 17.22 -9.73 9.75
N TRP A 264 16.68 -8.54 9.46
CA TRP A 264 17.48 -7.43 8.99
C TRP A 264 18.03 -6.63 10.17
N PRO A 265 19.26 -6.09 10.09
CA PRO A 265 19.68 -5.05 11.02
C PRO A 265 18.70 -3.87 11.02
N GLU A 266 18.44 -3.31 12.18
CA GLU A 266 17.49 -2.18 12.32
C GLU A 266 17.87 -1.01 11.43
N LEU A 267 19.14 -0.64 11.41
CA LEU A 267 19.65 0.44 10.57
C LEU A 267 19.43 0.16 9.09
N GLU A 268 19.52 -1.10 8.67
CA GLU A 268 19.28 -1.47 7.29
C GLU A 268 17.81 -1.30 6.91
N VAL A 269 16.86 -1.66 7.78
CA VAL A 269 15.42 -1.43 7.56
C VAL A 269 15.11 0.07 7.54
N ARG A 270 15.64 0.85 8.49
CA ARG A 270 15.50 2.30 8.54
C ARG A 270 15.98 2.96 7.25
N ASP A 271 17.18 2.61 6.82
CA ASP A 271 17.81 3.21 5.66
C ASP A 271 17.13 2.76 4.36
N TRP A 272 16.65 1.51 4.31
CA TRP A 272 15.85 1.03 3.18
C TRP A 272 14.52 1.79 3.05
N LEU A 273 13.82 2.05 4.13
CA LEU A 273 12.59 2.86 4.09
C LEU A 273 12.84 4.24 3.49
N ARG A 274 14.00 4.87 3.77
CA ARG A 274 14.33 6.22 3.31
C ARG A 274 15.02 6.27 1.95
N SER A 275 15.71 5.22 1.55
CA SER A 275 16.49 5.18 0.32
C SER A 275 15.90 4.30 -0.77
N GLY A 276 15.09 3.31 -0.39
CA GLY A 276 14.64 2.24 -1.26
C GLY A 276 15.75 1.26 -1.68
N TRP A 277 16.90 1.28 -0.97
CA TRP A 277 18.05 0.45 -1.32
C TRP A 277 18.62 -0.30 -0.11
N SER A 278 18.95 -1.56 -0.31
CA SER A 278 19.79 -2.36 0.60
C SER A 278 20.57 -3.42 -0.16
N PRO A 279 21.55 -4.09 0.47
CA PRO A 279 22.19 -5.27 -0.12
C PRO A 279 21.21 -6.42 -0.44
N ARG A 280 20.03 -6.43 0.17
CA ARG A 280 18.98 -7.47 0.02
C ARG A 280 17.97 -7.17 -1.08
N GLY A 281 18.05 -5.99 -1.71
CA GLY A 281 17.18 -5.60 -2.81
C GLY A 281 16.89 -4.10 -2.86
N ALA A 282 16.30 -3.68 -3.97
CA ALA A 282 15.86 -2.32 -4.19
C ALA A 282 14.33 -2.25 -4.28
N ALA A 283 13.75 -1.13 -3.88
CA ALA A 283 12.36 -0.84 -4.13
C ALA A 283 12.14 -0.62 -5.63
N LEU A 284 11.17 -1.32 -6.21
CA LEU A 284 10.81 -1.25 -7.62
C LEU A 284 9.28 -1.21 -7.76
N GLY A 285 8.80 -0.84 -8.96
CA GLY A 285 7.37 -0.72 -9.23
C GLY A 285 6.69 0.25 -8.24
N PRO A 286 5.44 -0.03 -7.81
CA PRO A 286 4.69 0.86 -6.92
C PRO A 286 5.40 1.24 -5.62
N MET A 287 6.25 0.34 -5.08
CA MET A 287 7.00 0.65 -3.86
C MET A 287 8.10 1.69 -4.10
N ALA A 288 8.65 1.78 -5.31
CA ALA A 288 9.61 2.83 -5.67
C ALA A 288 8.95 4.22 -5.60
N ASP A 289 7.73 4.36 -6.09
CA ASP A 289 6.96 5.61 -6.02
C ASP A 289 6.65 5.98 -4.55
N VAL A 290 6.25 5.00 -3.73
CA VAL A 290 6.02 5.22 -2.29
C VAL A 290 7.27 5.72 -1.58
N VAL A 291 8.44 5.15 -1.87
CA VAL A 291 9.70 5.64 -1.29
C VAL A 291 10.03 7.03 -1.81
N ALA A 292 9.93 7.26 -3.13
CA ALA A 292 10.30 8.54 -3.74
C ALA A 292 9.41 9.71 -3.29
N GLU A 293 8.11 9.48 -3.16
CA GLU A 293 7.15 10.55 -2.87
C GLU A 293 6.87 10.72 -1.37
N SER A 294 7.07 9.67 -0.58
CA SER A 294 6.69 9.62 0.84
C SER A 294 7.87 9.26 1.75
N LEU A 295 8.31 8.01 1.76
CA LEU A 295 9.15 7.48 2.83
C LEU A 295 10.55 8.12 2.91
N GLN A 296 11.12 8.61 1.80
CA GLN A 296 12.39 9.33 1.84
C GLN A 296 12.36 10.59 2.72
N HIS A 297 11.17 11.12 3.00
CA HIS A 297 10.96 12.32 3.81
C HIS A 297 10.73 12.04 5.29
N LEU A 298 10.75 10.77 5.69
CA LEU A 298 10.71 10.40 7.10
C LEU A 298 11.86 11.05 7.87
N THR A 299 11.55 11.60 9.04
CA THR A 299 12.60 11.93 10.00
C THR A 299 13.35 10.67 10.40
N GLU A 300 14.59 10.80 10.85
CA GLU A 300 15.36 9.64 11.29
C GLU A 300 14.67 8.91 12.46
N ALA A 301 14.09 9.66 13.39
CA ALA A 301 13.36 9.12 14.52
C ALA A 301 12.12 8.31 14.08
N ASP A 302 11.31 8.84 13.16
CA ASP A 302 10.12 8.15 12.66
C ASP A 302 10.50 6.91 11.81
N ALA A 303 11.55 7.00 10.99
CA ALA A 303 12.04 5.85 10.24
C ALA A 303 12.58 4.74 11.16
N THR A 304 13.28 5.11 12.24
CA THR A 304 13.73 4.17 13.28
C THR A 304 12.53 3.54 13.99
N ALA A 305 11.54 4.34 14.38
CA ALA A 305 10.33 3.83 15.03
C ALA A 305 9.59 2.82 14.13
N MET A 306 9.45 3.13 12.85
CA MET A 306 8.87 2.18 11.88
C MET A 306 9.72 0.91 11.76
N ALA A 307 11.05 1.01 11.70
CA ALA A 307 11.95 -0.14 11.63
C ALA A 307 11.82 -1.04 12.87
N VAL A 308 11.79 -0.45 14.07
CA VAL A 308 11.59 -1.16 15.35
C VAL A 308 10.26 -1.93 15.32
N TYR A 309 9.17 -1.25 14.95
CA TYR A 309 7.85 -1.89 14.89
C TYR A 309 7.81 -3.03 13.85
N LEU A 310 8.27 -2.80 12.62
CA LEU A 310 8.25 -3.79 11.54
C LEU A 310 9.09 -5.02 11.87
N ARG A 311 10.26 -4.84 12.49
CA ARG A 311 11.09 -5.96 12.95
C ARG A 311 10.48 -6.73 14.12
N GLY A 312 9.65 -6.05 14.91
CA GLY A 312 8.92 -6.65 16.03
C GLY A 312 7.65 -7.38 15.64
N LEU A 313 7.29 -7.44 14.36
CA LEU A 313 6.13 -8.21 13.90
C LEU A 313 6.30 -9.69 14.23
N PRO A 314 5.23 -10.40 14.64
CA PRO A 314 5.28 -11.84 14.82
C PRO A 314 5.77 -12.53 13.57
N ARG A 315 6.70 -13.49 13.72
CA ARG A 315 7.14 -14.31 12.59
C ARG A 315 6.02 -15.24 12.18
N GLU A 316 5.49 -15.02 11.03
CA GLU A 316 4.43 -15.84 10.46
C GLU A 316 4.79 -16.16 9.01
N GLY A 317 5.16 -17.38 8.76
CA GLY A 317 5.51 -17.88 7.43
C GLY A 317 4.61 -19.01 7.00
N SER A 318 4.30 -19.04 5.71
CA SER A 318 3.82 -20.25 5.06
C SER A 318 4.99 -21.24 4.92
N PRO A 319 4.73 -22.55 4.89
CA PRO A 319 5.75 -23.50 4.49
C PRO A 319 6.34 -23.06 3.14
N LYS A 320 7.67 -23.03 3.05
CA LYS A 320 8.33 -22.69 1.79
C LYS A 320 7.86 -23.64 0.69
N ALA A 321 7.54 -23.09 -0.48
CA ALA A 321 7.15 -23.89 -1.62
C ALA A 321 8.24 -24.91 -1.97
N GLU A 322 7.84 -26.12 -2.38
CA GLU A 322 8.77 -27.13 -2.85
C GLU A 322 9.50 -26.65 -4.11
N ILE A 323 10.82 -26.57 -4.02
CA ILE A 323 11.65 -26.09 -5.12
C ILE A 323 11.97 -27.28 -6.02
N LYS A 324 11.27 -27.37 -7.13
CA LYS A 324 11.62 -28.32 -8.19
C LYS A 324 12.77 -27.74 -9.01
N ALA A 325 13.80 -28.53 -9.21
CA ALA A 325 14.88 -28.19 -10.12
C ALA A 325 14.32 -28.00 -11.54
N ALA A 326 14.72 -26.93 -12.19
CA ALA A 326 14.32 -26.69 -13.59
C ALA A 326 14.99 -27.71 -14.53
N ALA A 327 14.38 -27.94 -15.70
CA ALA A 327 14.95 -28.78 -16.72
C ALA A 327 16.34 -28.25 -17.17
N PRO A 328 17.33 -29.12 -17.40
CA PRO A 328 18.66 -28.70 -17.83
C PRO A 328 18.65 -27.77 -19.04
N ALA A 329 17.81 -28.05 -20.05
CA ALA A 329 17.68 -27.24 -21.25
C ALA A 329 17.19 -25.82 -20.95
N GLN A 330 16.26 -25.64 -20.00
CA GLN A 330 15.78 -24.34 -19.55
C GLN A 330 16.89 -23.56 -18.84
N LEU A 331 17.65 -24.23 -17.97
CA LEU A 331 18.78 -23.59 -17.29
C LEU A 331 19.89 -23.18 -18.27
N ASP A 332 20.17 -24.00 -19.30
CA ASP A 332 21.17 -23.68 -20.33
C ASP A 332 20.73 -22.48 -21.18
N LEU A 333 19.45 -22.43 -21.58
CA LEU A 333 18.89 -21.27 -22.26
C LEU A 333 19.00 -20.01 -21.38
N GLY A 334 18.55 -20.10 -20.13
CA GLY A 334 18.57 -18.98 -19.19
C GLY A 334 19.99 -18.45 -18.92
N ARG A 335 20.99 -19.32 -18.79
CA ARG A 335 22.40 -18.92 -18.65
C ARG A 335 22.91 -18.13 -19.86
N ARG A 336 22.58 -18.54 -21.07
CA ARG A 336 22.95 -17.81 -22.30
C ARG A 336 22.27 -16.42 -22.34
N VAL A 337 20.99 -16.36 -22.01
CA VAL A 337 20.25 -15.09 -21.95
C VAL A 337 20.84 -14.17 -20.87
N TYR A 338 21.13 -14.71 -19.68
CA TYR A 338 21.74 -13.97 -18.58
C TYR A 338 23.10 -13.36 -18.99
N ALA A 339 23.99 -14.18 -19.55
CA ALA A 339 25.31 -13.72 -19.98
C ALA A 339 25.24 -12.62 -21.04
N ARG A 340 24.21 -12.67 -21.91
CA ARG A 340 24.06 -11.71 -22.99
C ARG A 340 23.42 -10.38 -22.59
N TYR A 341 22.47 -10.39 -21.66
CA TYR A 341 21.61 -9.23 -21.38
C TYR A 341 21.67 -8.72 -19.93
N CYS A 342 22.20 -9.50 -18.99
CA CYS A 342 22.11 -9.21 -17.57
C CYS A 342 23.45 -9.04 -16.86
N ALA A 343 24.46 -9.84 -17.26
CA ALA A 343 25.74 -9.95 -16.54
C ALA A 343 26.53 -8.62 -16.49
N ASP A 344 26.46 -7.81 -17.53
CA ASP A 344 27.17 -6.52 -17.57
C ASP A 344 26.75 -5.56 -16.46
N CYS A 345 25.49 -5.60 -16.06
CA CYS A 345 24.96 -4.78 -14.98
C CYS A 345 24.95 -5.53 -13.64
N HIS A 346 24.48 -6.78 -13.63
CA HIS A 346 24.25 -7.52 -12.40
C HIS A 346 25.43 -8.40 -11.95
N GLY A 347 26.51 -8.50 -12.75
CA GLY A 347 27.67 -9.33 -12.51
C GLY A 347 27.45 -10.79 -12.86
N ASP A 348 28.51 -11.55 -13.14
CA ASP A 348 28.44 -12.95 -13.57
C ASP A 348 27.82 -13.88 -12.52
N GLN A 349 27.89 -13.50 -11.25
CA GLN A 349 27.32 -14.23 -10.12
C GLN A 349 26.15 -13.50 -9.46
N GLY A 350 25.50 -12.59 -10.18
CA GLY A 350 24.36 -11.85 -9.67
C GLY A 350 24.68 -10.96 -8.46
N GLN A 351 25.95 -10.60 -8.24
CA GLN A 351 26.40 -9.82 -7.08
C GLN A 351 26.07 -8.33 -7.16
N GLY A 352 25.55 -7.86 -8.31
CA GLY A 352 25.32 -6.45 -8.57
C GLY A 352 26.60 -5.68 -8.84
N ARG A 353 26.48 -4.37 -9.00
CA ARG A 353 27.62 -3.47 -9.21
C ARG A 353 27.53 -2.19 -8.42
N ARG A 354 28.71 -1.67 -8.08
CA ARG A 354 28.90 -0.30 -7.53
C ARG A 354 29.66 0.52 -8.56
N ILE A 355 29.32 1.80 -8.68
CA ILE A 355 30.03 2.78 -9.50
C ILE A 355 30.44 3.92 -8.58
N ASP A 356 31.71 4.29 -8.60
CA ASP A 356 32.29 5.33 -7.72
C ASP A 356 31.96 5.11 -6.23
N GLY A 357 31.97 3.85 -5.81
CA GLY A 357 31.65 3.46 -4.43
C GLY A 357 30.16 3.48 -4.08
N GLN A 358 29.28 3.99 -4.97
CA GLN A 358 27.84 4.02 -4.76
C GLN A 358 27.15 2.78 -5.36
N PRO A 359 26.06 2.29 -4.74
CA PRO A 359 25.22 1.27 -5.35
C PRO A 359 24.70 1.71 -6.72
N ALA A 360 24.92 0.91 -7.76
CA ALA A 360 24.47 1.22 -9.10
C ALA A 360 23.41 0.22 -9.60
N TYR A 361 23.75 -1.06 -9.52
CA TYR A 361 22.86 -2.13 -9.92
C TYR A 361 22.65 -3.11 -8.76
N PRO A 362 21.41 -3.48 -8.44
CA PRO A 362 21.12 -4.34 -7.30
C PRO A 362 21.70 -5.74 -7.50
N ALA A 363 22.11 -6.36 -6.42
CA ALA A 363 22.41 -7.79 -6.41
C ALA A 363 21.13 -8.58 -6.73
N LEU A 364 21.26 -9.67 -7.47
CA LEU A 364 20.23 -10.69 -7.70
C LEU A 364 20.44 -11.87 -6.76
N ALA A 365 21.69 -12.14 -6.39
CA ALA A 365 22.04 -13.14 -5.37
C ALA A 365 21.54 -12.66 -4.00
N GLY A 366 20.75 -13.48 -3.31
CA GLY A 366 20.16 -13.16 -2.01
C GLY A 366 19.09 -12.08 -2.01
N ASN A 367 18.67 -11.59 -3.17
CA ASN A 367 17.66 -10.56 -3.31
C ASN A 367 16.29 -11.10 -2.92
N ARG A 368 15.64 -10.43 -1.98
CA ARG A 368 14.35 -10.88 -1.44
C ARG A 368 13.22 -10.90 -2.48
N THR A 369 13.19 -9.97 -3.41
CA THR A 369 12.22 -9.98 -4.52
C THR A 369 12.43 -11.17 -5.44
N VAL A 370 13.68 -11.55 -5.68
CA VAL A 370 14.04 -12.70 -6.53
C VAL A 370 13.65 -14.03 -5.87
N THR A 371 13.76 -14.12 -4.55
CA THR A 371 13.53 -15.35 -3.80
C THR A 371 12.11 -15.55 -3.30
N LEU A 372 11.17 -14.64 -3.61
CA LEU A 372 9.75 -14.85 -3.36
C LEU A 372 9.24 -16.10 -4.05
N ASP A 373 8.29 -16.82 -3.48
CA ASP A 373 7.66 -17.98 -4.14
C ASP A 373 6.99 -17.57 -5.45
N ALA A 374 6.29 -16.44 -5.45
CA ALA A 374 5.62 -15.86 -6.62
C ALA A 374 6.63 -15.12 -7.53
N PRO A 375 6.66 -15.39 -8.84
CA PRO A 375 7.62 -14.79 -9.78
C PRO A 375 7.20 -13.43 -10.32
N GLU A 376 5.98 -12.97 -10.07
CA GLU A 376 5.34 -11.83 -10.73
C GLU A 376 6.18 -10.57 -10.70
N ASN A 377 6.77 -10.21 -9.55
CA ASN A 377 7.59 -9.00 -9.43
C ASN A 377 8.84 -9.08 -10.32
N VAL A 378 9.50 -10.24 -10.35
CA VAL A 378 10.66 -10.46 -11.24
C VAL A 378 10.24 -10.34 -12.70
N LEU A 379 9.11 -10.96 -13.04
CA LEU A 379 8.60 -10.93 -14.39
C LEU A 379 8.14 -9.52 -14.83
N GLN A 380 7.50 -8.75 -13.93
CA GLN A 380 7.12 -7.36 -14.21
C GLN A 380 8.37 -6.49 -14.50
N ILE A 381 9.44 -6.66 -13.72
CA ILE A 381 10.70 -5.93 -13.94
C ILE A 381 11.37 -6.39 -15.24
N LEU A 382 11.42 -7.68 -15.53
CA LEU A 382 11.98 -8.16 -16.81
C LEU A 382 11.20 -7.64 -18.01
N ALA A 383 9.87 -7.66 -17.92
CA ALA A 383 9.01 -7.25 -19.03
C ALA A 383 8.98 -5.73 -19.22
N GLY A 384 8.75 -4.99 -18.16
CA GLY A 384 8.49 -3.55 -18.18
C GLY A 384 9.71 -2.67 -17.88
N GLY A 385 10.79 -3.26 -17.40
CA GLY A 385 11.92 -2.50 -16.85
C GLY A 385 11.55 -1.79 -15.55
N GLY A 386 12.35 -0.83 -15.14
CA GLY A 386 12.07 -0.02 -13.97
C GLY A 386 13.26 0.79 -13.47
N TYR A 387 12.95 1.68 -12.53
CA TYR A 387 13.95 2.50 -11.84
C TYR A 387 13.76 2.33 -10.34
N ALA A 388 14.87 2.23 -9.61
CA ALA A 388 14.85 2.43 -8.18
C ALA A 388 14.51 3.90 -7.86
N PRO A 389 13.97 4.22 -6.67
CA PRO A 389 13.60 5.59 -6.35
C PRO A 389 14.82 6.52 -6.30
N THR A 390 14.66 7.72 -6.86
CA THR A 390 15.62 8.80 -6.66
C THR A 390 15.36 9.44 -5.31
N THR A 391 16.31 9.33 -4.40
CA THR A 391 16.23 9.86 -3.03
C THR A 391 17.48 10.64 -2.64
N GLY A 392 17.40 11.41 -1.56
CA GLY A 392 18.57 12.09 -1.01
C GLY A 392 19.73 11.15 -0.65
N MET A 393 19.43 9.91 -0.26
CA MET A 393 20.41 8.87 0.06
C MET A 393 20.88 8.07 -1.17
N HIS A 394 20.08 8.06 -2.24
CA HIS A 394 20.38 7.35 -3.50
C HIS A 394 20.00 8.23 -4.70
N PRO A 395 20.78 9.27 -5.00
CA PRO A 395 20.37 10.33 -5.93
C PRO A 395 20.50 9.96 -7.42
N ARG A 396 21.16 8.86 -7.75
CA ARG A 396 21.42 8.44 -9.13
C ARG A 396 21.14 6.95 -9.34
N PRO A 397 19.90 6.51 -9.26
CA PRO A 397 19.55 5.12 -9.57
C PRO A 397 19.71 4.86 -11.07
N PHE A 398 20.23 3.68 -11.41
CA PHE A 398 20.25 3.21 -12.78
C PHE A 398 18.94 2.49 -13.12
N GLY A 399 18.44 2.71 -14.34
CA GLY A 399 17.25 2.04 -14.82
C GLY A 399 17.58 0.66 -15.38
N MET A 400 16.65 -0.27 -15.25
CA MET A 400 16.63 -1.52 -15.98
C MET A 400 15.77 -1.35 -17.24
N PRO A 401 16.28 -1.67 -18.44
CA PRO A 401 15.48 -1.56 -19.68
C PRO A 401 14.37 -2.61 -19.73
N PRO A 402 13.24 -2.33 -20.40
CA PRO A 402 12.20 -3.33 -20.66
C PRO A 402 12.69 -4.37 -21.67
N LEU A 403 12.48 -5.64 -21.36
CA LEU A 403 12.94 -6.75 -22.20
C LEU A 403 11.79 -7.49 -22.92
N ARG A 404 10.54 -7.09 -22.75
CA ARG A 404 9.35 -7.76 -23.35
C ARG A 404 9.43 -7.85 -24.87
N GLN A 405 10.06 -6.87 -25.54
CA GLN A 405 10.20 -6.87 -27.01
C GLN A 405 11.51 -7.50 -27.48
N VAL A 406 12.39 -7.88 -26.56
CA VAL A 406 13.74 -8.40 -26.84
C VAL A 406 13.80 -9.91 -26.62
N LEU A 407 13.11 -10.39 -25.58
CA LEU A 407 13.09 -11.81 -25.18
C LEU A 407 11.75 -12.45 -25.52
N SER A 408 11.79 -13.67 -26.02
CA SER A 408 10.61 -14.54 -26.10
C SER A 408 10.14 -14.95 -24.69
N GLU A 409 8.92 -15.45 -24.59
CA GLU A 409 8.36 -15.97 -23.32
C GLU A 409 9.23 -17.11 -22.75
N ALA A 410 9.73 -17.98 -23.60
CA ALA A 410 10.62 -19.07 -23.24
C ALA A 410 11.96 -18.54 -22.66
N GLU A 411 12.56 -17.54 -23.30
CA GLU A 411 13.80 -16.90 -22.83
C GLU A 411 13.58 -16.14 -21.52
N MET A 412 12.44 -15.44 -21.40
CA MET A 412 12.09 -14.70 -20.17
C MET A 412 11.86 -15.67 -19.00
N ALA A 413 11.11 -16.75 -19.21
CA ALA A 413 10.92 -17.80 -18.21
C ALA A 413 12.26 -18.47 -17.82
N ALA A 414 13.12 -18.73 -18.80
CA ALA A 414 14.41 -19.38 -18.57
C ALA A 414 15.37 -18.48 -17.78
N VAL A 415 15.52 -17.21 -18.15
CA VAL A 415 16.39 -16.30 -17.42
C VAL A 415 15.87 -16.00 -16.01
N ALA A 416 14.56 -15.82 -15.84
CA ALA A 416 13.96 -15.68 -14.52
C ALA A 416 14.23 -16.91 -13.64
N THR A 417 14.14 -18.12 -14.20
CA THR A 417 14.43 -19.36 -13.51
C THR A 417 15.91 -19.43 -13.07
N VAL A 418 16.85 -19.10 -13.97
CA VAL A 418 18.28 -19.05 -13.62
C VAL A 418 18.55 -18.08 -12.48
N ILE A 419 18.02 -16.87 -12.54
CA ILE A 419 18.18 -15.85 -11.50
C ILE A 419 17.63 -16.37 -10.16
N ARG A 420 16.51 -17.07 -10.17
CA ARG A 420 15.80 -17.58 -8.99
C ARG A 420 16.40 -18.87 -8.40
N GLN A 421 17.22 -19.61 -9.16
CA GLN A 421 17.82 -20.87 -8.74
C GLN A 421 19.37 -20.89 -8.76
N SER A 422 20.01 -19.72 -8.95
CA SER A 422 21.48 -19.60 -8.94
C SER A 422 21.97 -18.82 -7.72
N TRP A 423 23.27 -18.90 -7.48
CA TRP A 423 24.00 -18.09 -6.48
C TRP A 423 23.43 -18.17 -5.06
N GLY A 424 22.92 -19.37 -4.69
CA GLY A 424 22.29 -19.59 -3.40
C GLY A 424 20.80 -19.20 -3.32
N ASN A 425 20.25 -18.61 -4.37
CA ASN A 425 18.82 -18.38 -4.46
C ASN A 425 18.06 -19.71 -4.56
N GLN A 426 16.96 -19.79 -3.84
CA GLN A 426 16.13 -20.99 -3.77
C GLN A 426 14.66 -20.57 -3.93
N ALA A 427 14.18 -20.51 -5.18
CA ALA A 427 12.78 -20.19 -5.49
C ALA A 427 12.27 -21.06 -6.66
N PRO A 428 10.96 -21.24 -6.80
CA PRO A 428 10.38 -22.07 -7.86
C PRO A 428 10.80 -21.63 -9.26
N ALA A 429 10.95 -22.61 -10.18
CA ALA A 429 11.15 -22.34 -11.60
C ALA A 429 9.96 -21.59 -12.19
N VAL A 430 10.22 -20.80 -13.20
CA VAL A 430 9.20 -20.00 -13.91
C VAL A 430 8.82 -20.69 -15.21
N THR A 431 7.54 -20.72 -15.52
CA THR A 431 6.97 -21.30 -16.73
C THR A 431 6.67 -20.22 -17.77
N GLU A 432 6.65 -20.57 -19.04
CA GLU A 432 6.19 -19.67 -20.12
C GLU A 432 4.74 -19.21 -19.89
N GLN A 433 3.91 -20.06 -19.30
CA GLN A 433 2.52 -19.73 -19.00
C GLN A 433 2.38 -18.62 -17.96
N GLU A 434 3.31 -18.53 -17.00
CA GLU A 434 3.36 -17.42 -16.04
C GLU A 434 3.79 -16.13 -16.73
N VAL A 435 4.72 -16.18 -17.68
CA VAL A 435 5.10 -15.02 -18.51
C VAL A 435 3.92 -14.53 -19.34
N LEU A 436 3.17 -15.44 -20.00
CA LEU A 436 1.99 -15.08 -20.80
C LEU A 436 0.84 -14.46 -19.99
N ARG A 437 0.79 -14.69 -18.68
CA ARG A 437 -0.20 -14.07 -17.78
C ARG A 437 0.13 -12.63 -17.38
N LEU A 438 1.33 -12.15 -17.70
CA LEU A 438 1.66 -10.74 -17.49
C LEU A 438 0.78 -9.87 -18.38
N LYS A 439 0.04 -8.98 -17.77
CA LYS A 439 -0.85 -8.04 -18.46
C LYS A 439 -0.09 -6.85 -19.05
#